data_e669a22b17cbba4bcc87202b9e208685
#
_entry.id   e669a22b17cbba4bcc87202b9e208685
#
_cell.length_a   1.000
_cell.length_b   1.000
_cell.length_c   1.000
_cell.angle_alpha   90.00
_cell.angle_beta   90.00
_cell.angle_gamma   90.00
#
_symmetry.space_group_name_H-M   'P 1'
#
loop_
_entity.id
_entity.type
_entity.pdbx_description
1 polymer ?
#
loop_
_entity_poly.entity_id
_entity_poly.type
_entity_poly.pdbx_seq_one_letter_code
_entity_poly.pdbx_strand_id
1 'polypeptide(L)'
;MKRLFVTFTALFSLCFVSEVSMAACPDLLNHQMNNLDGKPLDLCAFAGKVVLAVNTASYCGNTPQYKGLEALYQKFRDKGLVVVGFPANDFGSQEPGSGTEIKDFCELTYGVKFPMVEKTSVVPGKANPVFAQLEKITGDAPEWNFHKYLIARDGKRAFSFSARTQPESKEVVKRIEELLAE
;
A
#
# COMPACT_ATOMS: atom_id res chain seq x y z
N MET A 1 20.03 -44.05 -64.07
CA MET A 1 20.55 -43.30 -62.89
C MET A 1 19.50 -42.28 -62.43
N LYS A 2 18.71 -42.60 -61.40
CA LYS A 2 17.68 -41.69 -60.83
C LYS A 2 18.29 -40.97 -59.65
N ARG A 3 18.40 -39.63 -59.74
CA ARG A 3 18.86 -38.78 -58.62
C ARG A 3 17.68 -38.46 -57.74
N LEU A 4 17.79 -38.86 -56.46
CA LEU A 4 16.80 -38.60 -55.40
C LEU A 4 17.20 -37.22 -54.76
N PHE A 5 16.32 -36.23 -54.88
CA PHE A 5 16.44 -34.96 -54.15
C PHE A 5 15.75 -35.07 -52.81
N VAL A 6 16.52 -35.00 -51.73
CA VAL A 6 15.99 -34.93 -50.36
C VAL A 6 15.92 -33.43 -50.01
N THR A 7 14.69 -32.95 -49.90
CA THR A 7 14.41 -31.58 -49.40
C THR A 7 14.39 -31.59 -47.89
N PHE A 8 15.33 -30.91 -47.30
CA PHE A 8 15.42 -30.71 -45.82
C PHE A 8 14.57 -29.49 -45.43
N THR A 9 13.42 -29.73 -44.83
CA THR A 9 12.55 -28.66 -44.30
C THR A 9 13.00 -28.33 -42.89
N ALA A 10 13.69 -27.15 -42.73
CA ALA A 10 14.06 -26.64 -41.42
C ALA A 10 12.83 -26.06 -40.76
N LEU A 11 12.34 -26.68 -39.66
CA LEU A 11 11.36 -26.09 -38.78
C LEU A 11 12.04 -25.02 -37.91
N PHE A 12 11.73 -23.76 -38.19
CA PHE A 12 12.14 -22.64 -37.38
C PHE A 12 11.14 -22.50 -36.21
N SER A 13 11.52 -22.97 -35.01
CA SER A 13 10.73 -22.82 -33.81
C SER A 13 10.87 -21.37 -33.32
N LEU A 14 9.81 -20.56 -33.50
CA LEU A 14 9.72 -19.23 -32.90
C LEU A 14 9.50 -19.37 -31.39
N CYS A 15 10.54 -19.18 -30.58
CA CYS A 15 10.40 -18.96 -29.15
C CYS A 15 9.79 -17.56 -28.94
N PHE A 16 8.51 -17.52 -28.57
CA PHE A 16 7.89 -16.30 -28.04
C PHE A 16 8.48 -16.04 -26.65
N VAL A 17 9.44 -15.13 -26.57
CA VAL A 17 9.86 -14.54 -25.29
C VAL A 17 8.76 -13.55 -24.88
N SER A 18 7.92 -13.92 -23.93
CA SER A 18 6.99 -12.98 -23.31
C SER A 18 7.82 -11.97 -22.54
N GLU A 19 7.96 -10.75 -23.07
CA GLU A 19 8.48 -9.61 -22.33
C GLU A 19 7.50 -9.35 -21.18
N VAL A 20 7.93 -9.62 -19.96
CA VAL A 20 7.25 -9.14 -18.75
C VAL A 20 7.49 -7.63 -18.73
N SER A 21 6.53 -6.88 -19.27
CA SER A 21 6.50 -5.43 -19.12
C SER A 21 6.40 -5.11 -17.63
N MET A 22 7.50 -4.69 -17.01
CA MET A 22 7.44 -4.09 -15.69
C MET A 22 6.63 -2.80 -15.83
N ALA A 23 5.43 -2.80 -15.25
CA ALA A 23 4.58 -1.61 -15.23
C ALA A 23 5.40 -0.45 -14.63
N ALA A 24 5.45 0.69 -15.33
CA ALA A 24 6.11 1.88 -14.82
C ALA A 24 5.49 2.24 -13.46
N CYS A 25 6.35 2.70 -12.53
CA CYS A 25 5.89 3.09 -11.20
C CYS A 25 4.87 4.23 -11.31
N PRO A 26 3.65 4.08 -10.76
CA PRO A 26 2.68 5.16 -10.74
C PRO A 26 3.19 6.32 -9.89
N ASP A 27 2.88 7.58 -10.29
CA ASP A 27 3.35 8.78 -9.60
C ASP A 27 3.01 8.77 -8.10
N LEU A 28 1.84 8.27 -7.72
CA LEU A 28 1.39 8.17 -6.32
C LEU A 28 2.23 7.20 -5.48
N LEU A 29 2.88 6.21 -6.10
CA LEU A 29 3.76 5.26 -5.43
C LEU A 29 5.25 5.52 -5.71
N ASN A 30 5.58 6.49 -6.55
CA ASN A 30 6.96 6.81 -6.90
C ASN A 30 7.63 7.66 -5.80
N HIS A 31 7.66 7.11 -4.58
CA HIS A 31 8.23 7.75 -3.41
C HIS A 31 9.08 6.76 -2.63
N GLN A 32 10.26 7.22 -2.23
CA GLN A 32 11.10 6.51 -1.27
C GLN A 32 10.91 7.14 0.10
N MET A 33 10.66 6.29 1.09
CA MET A 33 10.56 6.65 2.50
C MET A 33 11.48 5.75 3.30
N ASN A 34 11.66 6.01 4.58
CA ASN A 34 12.27 5.03 5.47
C ASN A 34 11.16 4.26 6.20
N ASN A 35 11.45 3.02 6.59
CA ASN A 35 10.63 2.28 7.52
C ASN A 35 10.96 2.68 8.99
N LEU A 36 10.27 2.08 9.96
CA LEU A 36 10.49 2.36 11.39
C LEU A 36 11.91 2.03 11.89
N ASP A 37 12.67 1.19 11.17
CA ASP A 37 14.08 0.89 11.46
C ASP A 37 15.06 1.87 10.78
N GLY A 38 14.55 2.91 10.10
CA GLY A 38 15.36 3.85 9.32
C GLY A 38 15.90 3.29 8.01
N LYS A 39 15.41 2.13 7.56
CA LYS A 39 15.84 1.51 6.30
C LYS A 39 14.97 1.99 5.14
N PRO A 40 15.54 2.15 3.93
CA PRO A 40 14.77 2.54 2.76
C PRO A 40 13.57 1.62 2.50
N LEU A 41 12.41 2.20 2.26
CA LEU A 41 11.18 1.57 1.84
C LEU A 41 10.71 2.25 0.55
N ASP A 42 10.86 1.55 -0.55
CA ASP A 42 10.42 2.01 -1.86
C ASP A 42 8.93 1.64 -2.05
N LEU A 43 8.05 2.64 -2.10
CA LEU A 43 6.62 2.41 -2.31
C LEU A 43 6.33 1.90 -3.72
N CYS A 44 7.24 2.10 -4.67
CA CYS A 44 7.14 1.53 -6.01
C CYS A 44 7.11 -0.01 -6.02
N ALA A 45 7.66 -0.65 -4.99
CA ALA A 45 7.55 -2.10 -4.79
C ALA A 45 6.08 -2.58 -4.65
N PHE A 46 5.14 -1.66 -4.44
CA PHE A 46 3.71 -1.95 -4.34
C PHE A 46 2.95 -1.63 -5.65
N ALA A 47 3.63 -1.26 -6.73
CA ALA A 47 3.00 -1.05 -8.03
C ALA A 47 2.21 -2.30 -8.49
N GLY A 48 1.01 -2.08 -9.03
CA GLY A 48 0.11 -3.16 -9.44
C GLY A 48 -0.64 -3.86 -8.30
N LYS A 49 -0.44 -3.43 -7.05
CA LYS A 49 -1.20 -3.91 -5.88
C LYS A 49 -2.26 -2.88 -5.48
N VAL A 50 -3.28 -3.35 -4.76
CA VAL A 50 -4.21 -2.48 -4.04
C VAL A 50 -3.52 -2.06 -2.74
N VAL A 51 -3.41 -0.74 -2.48
CA VAL A 51 -2.68 -0.24 -1.29
C VAL A 51 -3.64 0.48 -0.36
N LEU A 52 -3.71 0.04 0.90
CA LEU A 52 -4.44 0.72 1.97
C LEU A 52 -3.44 1.55 2.80
N ALA A 53 -3.35 2.85 2.52
CA ALA A 53 -2.54 3.80 3.27
C ALA A 53 -3.33 4.35 4.47
N VAL A 54 -2.76 4.29 5.67
CA VAL A 54 -3.45 4.67 6.92
C VAL A 54 -2.52 5.50 7.79
N ASN A 55 -2.94 6.70 8.21
CA ASN A 55 -2.20 7.44 9.23
C ASN A 55 -2.51 6.87 10.63
N THR A 56 -1.49 6.57 11.39
CA THR A 56 -1.62 5.79 12.64
C THR A 56 -1.08 6.55 13.85
N ALA A 57 -1.51 6.16 15.04
CA ALA A 57 -0.98 6.65 16.30
C ALA A 57 -1.15 5.62 17.42
N SER A 58 -0.17 5.57 18.35
CA SER A 58 -0.12 4.60 19.45
C SER A 58 -1.04 4.93 20.62
N TYR A 59 -1.38 6.20 20.84
CA TYR A 59 -2.14 6.66 22.01
C TYR A 59 -3.48 7.30 21.64
N CYS A 60 -4.15 6.75 20.65
CA CYS A 60 -5.43 7.22 20.13
C CYS A 60 -6.59 6.29 20.57
N GLY A 61 -7.80 6.83 20.75
CA GLY A 61 -8.99 6.01 20.94
C GLY A 61 -9.28 5.06 19.77
N ASN A 62 -8.75 5.37 18.57
CA ASN A 62 -8.84 4.53 17.37
C ASN A 62 -7.73 3.47 17.25
N THR A 63 -6.73 3.45 18.13
CA THR A 63 -5.59 2.51 18.09
C THR A 63 -6.00 1.04 18.02
N PRO A 64 -7.12 0.58 18.61
CA PRO A 64 -7.61 -0.79 18.42
C PRO A 64 -7.88 -1.18 16.96
N GLN A 65 -8.01 -0.23 16.03
CA GLN A 65 -8.16 -0.51 14.59
C GLN A 65 -6.94 -1.22 13.98
N TYR A 66 -5.78 -1.19 14.62
CA TYR A 66 -4.63 -2.00 14.18
C TYR A 66 -4.99 -3.48 14.03
N LYS A 67 -5.84 -4.03 14.89
CA LYS A 67 -6.30 -5.44 14.79
C LYS A 67 -7.03 -5.70 13.47
N GLY A 68 -7.95 -4.81 13.10
CA GLY A 68 -8.69 -4.93 11.84
C GLY A 68 -7.82 -4.69 10.60
N LEU A 69 -6.84 -3.76 10.67
CA LEU A 69 -5.87 -3.53 9.60
C LEU A 69 -4.99 -4.77 9.37
N GLU A 70 -4.49 -5.37 10.44
CA GLU A 70 -3.70 -6.60 10.34
C GLU A 70 -4.55 -7.77 9.83
N ALA A 71 -5.80 -7.91 10.29
CA ALA A 71 -6.72 -8.92 9.80
C ALA A 71 -6.98 -8.79 8.28
N LEU A 72 -7.20 -7.57 7.79
CA LEU A 72 -7.32 -7.30 6.34
C LEU A 72 -6.04 -7.66 5.59
N TYR A 73 -4.89 -7.27 6.13
CA TYR A 73 -3.59 -7.59 5.51
C TYR A 73 -3.40 -9.10 5.40
N GLN A 74 -3.60 -9.86 6.47
CA GLN A 74 -3.48 -11.32 6.45
C GLN A 74 -4.48 -11.98 5.49
N LYS A 75 -5.72 -11.49 5.43
CA LYS A 75 -6.78 -12.05 4.57
C LYS A 75 -6.52 -11.83 3.08
N PHE A 76 -5.96 -10.67 2.71
CA PHE A 76 -5.93 -10.24 1.31
C PHE A 76 -4.51 -10.05 0.71
N ARG A 77 -3.42 -10.14 1.49
CA ARG A 77 -2.06 -9.94 0.98
C ARG A 77 -1.71 -10.86 -0.20
N ASP A 78 -2.10 -12.13 -0.12
CA ASP A 78 -1.82 -13.11 -1.17
C ASP A 78 -2.71 -12.89 -2.42
N LYS A 79 -3.75 -12.05 -2.30
CA LYS A 79 -4.60 -11.58 -3.40
C LYS A 79 -4.14 -10.23 -3.97
N GLY A 80 -3.12 -9.62 -3.38
CA GLY A 80 -2.52 -8.38 -3.85
C GLY A 80 -2.90 -7.12 -3.08
N LEU A 81 -3.40 -7.22 -1.83
CA LEU A 81 -3.54 -6.09 -0.92
C LEU A 81 -2.23 -5.84 -0.17
N VAL A 82 -1.83 -4.59 -0.07
CA VAL A 82 -0.82 -4.12 0.88
C VAL A 82 -1.46 -3.09 1.80
N VAL A 83 -1.26 -3.23 3.11
CA VAL A 83 -1.53 -2.17 4.08
C VAL A 83 -0.23 -1.45 4.37
N VAL A 84 -0.23 -0.12 4.40
CA VAL A 84 0.94 0.69 4.76
C VAL A 84 0.55 1.66 5.87
N GLY A 85 1.20 1.56 7.02
CA GLY A 85 1.00 2.48 8.14
C GLY A 85 1.92 3.69 8.04
N PHE A 86 1.36 4.87 8.33
CA PHE A 86 2.04 6.17 8.36
C PHE A 86 1.89 6.78 9.75
N PRO A 87 2.78 6.47 10.71
CA PRO A 87 2.72 7.06 12.03
C PRO A 87 2.77 8.58 11.95
N ALA A 88 1.83 9.27 12.60
CA ALA A 88 1.69 10.72 12.54
C ALA A 88 1.36 11.33 13.92
N ASN A 89 2.12 12.35 14.29
CA ASN A 89 1.91 13.03 15.58
C ASN A 89 1.08 14.31 15.46
N ASP A 90 0.44 14.52 14.32
CA ASP A 90 -0.29 15.75 14.00
C ASP A 90 -1.58 15.92 14.82
N PHE A 91 -2.20 14.82 15.23
CA PHE A 91 -3.49 14.84 15.90
C PHE A 91 -3.34 14.54 17.38
N GLY A 92 -3.46 15.59 18.19
CA GLY A 92 -3.42 15.48 19.66
C GLY A 92 -2.09 14.98 20.22
N SER A 93 -0.99 15.05 19.46
CA SER A 93 0.33 14.55 19.86
C SER A 93 0.30 13.08 20.34
N GLN A 94 -0.51 12.25 19.67
CA GLN A 94 -0.79 10.86 20.07
C GLN A 94 0.22 9.83 19.49
N GLU A 95 1.30 10.29 18.83
CA GLU A 95 2.42 9.45 18.36
C GLU A 95 3.77 10.05 18.77
N PRO A 96 4.06 10.22 20.07
CA PRO A 96 5.30 10.86 20.52
C PRO A 96 6.55 9.99 20.35
N GLY A 97 6.39 8.66 20.28
CA GLY A 97 7.47 7.67 20.29
C GLY A 97 8.47 7.82 19.14
N SER A 98 9.65 7.25 19.33
CA SER A 98 10.65 6.99 18.28
C SER A 98 10.16 5.86 17.33
N GLY A 99 10.83 5.69 16.18
CA GLY A 99 10.51 4.60 15.26
C GLY A 99 10.56 3.22 15.93
N THR A 100 11.58 2.96 16.76
CA THR A 100 11.72 1.70 17.52
C THR A 100 10.56 1.49 18.50
N GLU A 101 10.20 2.52 19.28
CA GLU A 101 9.09 2.42 20.24
C GLU A 101 7.74 2.18 19.56
N ILE A 102 7.49 2.85 18.41
CA ILE A 102 6.30 2.63 17.60
C ILE A 102 6.27 1.19 17.06
N LYS A 103 7.39 0.70 16.53
CA LYS A 103 7.51 -0.65 16.02
C LYS A 103 7.21 -1.69 17.08
N ASP A 104 7.89 -1.59 18.24
CA ASP A 104 7.70 -2.52 19.35
C ASP A 104 6.25 -2.52 19.84
N PHE A 105 5.65 -1.34 19.97
CA PHE A 105 4.24 -1.22 20.34
C PHE A 105 3.31 -1.92 19.34
N CYS A 106 3.49 -1.66 18.04
CA CYS A 106 2.66 -2.25 16.99
C CYS A 106 2.82 -3.77 16.91
N GLU A 107 4.07 -4.27 16.96
CA GLU A 107 4.35 -5.71 16.85
C GLU A 107 3.93 -6.47 18.10
N LEU A 108 4.26 -5.98 19.30
CA LEU A 108 4.02 -6.70 20.55
C LEU A 108 2.56 -6.61 21.00
N THR A 109 1.87 -5.48 20.76
CA THR A 109 0.51 -5.26 21.23
C THR A 109 -0.54 -5.73 20.23
N TYR A 110 -0.29 -5.51 18.92
CA TYR A 110 -1.28 -5.77 17.87
C TYR A 110 -0.85 -6.81 16.84
N GLY A 111 0.40 -7.31 16.93
CA GLY A 111 0.92 -8.30 16.00
C GLY A 111 1.10 -7.79 14.58
N VAL A 112 1.26 -6.48 14.39
CA VAL A 112 1.37 -5.83 13.07
C VAL A 112 2.50 -6.44 12.27
N LYS A 113 2.21 -6.86 11.03
CA LYS A 113 3.15 -7.41 10.06
C LYS A 113 3.18 -6.61 8.75
N PHE A 114 2.21 -5.73 8.54
CA PHE A 114 2.21 -4.88 7.35
C PHE A 114 3.31 -3.80 7.46
N PRO A 115 3.81 -3.30 6.30
CA PRO A 115 4.82 -2.24 6.25
C PRO A 115 4.38 -0.97 6.98
N MET A 116 5.31 -0.38 7.72
CA MET A 116 5.14 0.93 8.34
C MET A 116 6.30 1.84 7.97
N VAL A 117 5.99 3.07 7.59
CA VAL A 117 7.01 4.10 7.33
C VAL A 117 7.43 4.78 8.63
N GLU A 118 8.53 5.52 8.57
CA GLU A 118 8.93 6.42 9.68
C GLU A 118 7.86 7.47 9.95
N LYS A 119 7.88 8.03 11.17
CA LYS A 119 6.92 9.06 11.58
C LYS A 119 7.00 10.27 10.65
N THR A 120 5.84 10.70 10.15
CA THR A 120 5.72 11.76 9.16
C THR A 120 4.48 12.62 9.42
N SER A 121 4.39 13.79 8.79
CA SER A 121 3.17 14.60 8.84
C SER A 121 2.21 14.20 7.71
N VAL A 122 0.90 14.30 8.00
CA VAL A 122 -0.19 13.98 7.07
C VAL A 122 -1.23 15.09 6.94
N VAL A 123 -1.02 16.24 7.59
CA VAL A 123 -1.96 17.37 7.57
C VAL A 123 -1.67 18.33 6.40
N PRO A 124 -2.71 18.99 5.84
CA PRO A 124 -2.54 19.94 4.74
C PRO A 124 -1.43 20.96 4.97
N GLY A 125 -0.65 21.23 3.93
CA GLY A 125 0.48 22.16 3.95
C GLY A 125 1.77 21.64 4.60
N LYS A 126 1.73 20.47 5.30
CA LYS A 126 2.90 19.80 5.88
C LYS A 126 2.94 18.30 5.53
N ALA A 127 1.90 17.79 4.87
CA ALA A 127 1.79 16.39 4.52
C ALA A 127 2.99 15.92 3.70
N ASN A 128 3.43 14.68 3.97
CA ASN A 128 4.36 14.00 3.09
C ASN A 128 3.78 13.90 1.66
N PRO A 129 4.61 13.69 0.62
CA PRO A 129 4.16 13.72 -0.77
C PRO A 129 3.02 12.75 -1.09
N VAL A 130 2.99 11.57 -0.45
CA VAL A 130 1.94 10.55 -0.66
C VAL A 130 0.58 11.09 -0.20
N PHE A 131 0.51 11.59 1.04
CA PHE A 131 -0.73 12.12 1.60
C PHE A 131 -1.19 13.40 0.91
N ALA A 132 -0.26 14.28 0.50
CA ALA A 132 -0.58 15.47 -0.28
C ALA A 132 -1.20 15.11 -1.66
N GLN A 133 -0.72 14.06 -2.31
CA GLN A 133 -1.30 13.57 -3.56
C GLN A 133 -2.65 12.88 -3.34
N LEU A 134 -2.78 12.09 -2.26
CA LEU A 134 -4.05 11.43 -1.90
C LEU A 134 -5.15 12.44 -1.61
N GLU A 135 -4.86 13.49 -0.85
CA GLU A 135 -5.76 14.62 -0.63
C GLU A 135 -6.20 15.25 -1.96
N LYS A 136 -5.26 15.51 -2.86
CA LYS A 136 -5.56 16.09 -4.18
C LYS A 136 -6.45 15.18 -5.04
N ILE A 137 -6.25 13.86 -4.98
CA ILE A 137 -7.02 12.88 -5.78
C ILE A 137 -8.43 12.70 -5.22
N THR A 138 -8.57 12.62 -3.91
CA THR A 138 -9.84 12.30 -3.24
C THR A 138 -10.66 13.53 -2.87
N GLY A 139 -10.01 14.70 -2.73
CA GLY A 139 -10.62 15.91 -2.17
C GLY A 139 -10.75 15.89 -0.65
N ASP A 140 -10.30 14.82 0.03
CA ASP A 140 -10.40 14.63 1.47
C ASP A 140 -9.02 14.61 2.11
N ALA A 141 -8.77 15.41 3.13
CA ALA A 141 -7.60 15.35 3.99
C ALA A 141 -7.89 14.54 5.27
N PRO A 142 -6.87 13.94 5.91
CA PRO A 142 -7.06 13.33 7.22
C PRO A 142 -7.52 14.38 8.25
N GLU A 143 -8.66 14.12 8.90
CA GLU A 143 -9.18 14.94 9.99
C GLU A 143 -8.79 14.41 11.38
N TRP A 144 -8.36 13.14 11.45
CA TRP A 144 -7.93 12.48 12.67
C TRP A 144 -7.05 11.25 12.37
N ASN A 145 -6.46 10.65 13.42
CA ASN A 145 -5.72 9.40 13.31
C ASN A 145 -6.61 8.26 12.83
N PHE A 146 -6.04 7.36 12.03
CA PHE A 146 -6.71 6.23 11.37
C PHE A 146 -7.67 6.65 10.25
N HIS A 147 -7.43 7.78 9.58
CA HIS A 147 -7.98 8.04 8.26
C HIS A 147 -7.34 7.08 7.24
N LYS A 148 -8.10 6.62 6.27
CA LYS A 148 -7.64 5.60 5.34
C LYS A 148 -7.83 6.05 3.90
N TYR A 149 -6.84 5.72 3.06
CA TYR A 149 -6.96 5.84 1.62
C TYR A 149 -6.71 4.48 0.98
N LEU A 150 -7.63 4.03 0.15
CA LEU A 150 -7.49 2.80 -0.62
C LEU A 150 -7.14 3.15 -2.06
N ILE A 151 -5.95 2.80 -2.48
CA ILE A 151 -5.37 3.10 -3.80
C ILE A 151 -5.61 1.89 -4.70
N ALA A 152 -6.15 2.12 -5.90
CA ALA A 152 -6.37 1.08 -6.90
C ALA A 152 -5.03 0.57 -7.49
N ARG A 153 -5.07 -0.58 -8.17
CA ARG A 153 -3.88 -1.21 -8.79
C ARG A 153 -3.18 -0.31 -9.81
N ASP A 154 -3.93 0.57 -10.46
CA ASP A 154 -3.39 1.54 -11.43
C ASP A 154 -2.56 2.65 -10.79
N GLY A 155 -2.63 2.80 -9.45
CA GLY A 155 -1.96 3.85 -8.70
C GLY A 155 -2.43 5.26 -9.06
N LYS A 156 -3.61 5.42 -9.67
CA LYS A 156 -4.17 6.70 -10.10
C LYS A 156 -5.48 7.04 -9.40
N ARG A 157 -6.28 6.03 -9.07
CA ARG A 157 -7.55 6.18 -8.36
C ARG A 157 -7.33 5.88 -6.88
N ALA A 158 -7.94 6.68 -6.01
CA ALA A 158 -7.96 6.46 -4.58
C ALA A 158 -9.35 6.74 -4.00
N PHE A 159 -9.68 6.07 -2.90
CA PHE A 159 -10.94 6.20 -2.17
C PHE A 159 -10.62 6.51 -0.71
N SER A 160 -11.29 7.51 -0.16
CA SER A 160 -11.10 7.99 1.20
C SER A 160 -12.11 7.36 2.15
N PHE A 161 -11.68 7.02 3.35
CA PHE A 161 -12.52 6.54 4.46
C PHE A 161 -12.13 7.26 5.74
N SER A 162 -13.12 7.80 6.43
CA SER A 162 -12.90 8.57 7.65
C SER A 162 -12.21 7.73 8.75
N ALA A 163 -11.64 8.42 9.71
CA ALA A 163 -11.04 7.81 10.91
C ALA A 163 -12.02 6.89 11.69
N ARG A 164 -13.35 7.18 11.62
CA ARG A 164 -14.39 6.41 12.32
C ARG A 164 -14.77 5.13 11.58
N THR A 165 -14.55 5.06 10.27
CA THR A 165 -14.84 3.87 9.47
C THR A 165 -13.90 2.73 9.88
N GLN A 166 -14.45 1.65 10.40
CA GLN A 166 -13.66 0.49 10.83
C GLN A 166 -13.03 -0.21 9.63
N PRO A 167 -11.77 -0.70 9.75
CA PRO A 167 -11.08 -1.38 8.65
C PRO A 167 -11.88 -2.56 8.07
N GLU A 168 -12.52 -3.35 8.92
CA GLU A 168 -13.32 -4.53 8.51
C GLU A 168 -14.79 -4.20 8.22
N SER A 169 -15.16 -2.92 8.10
CA SER A 169 -16.52 -2.53 7.72
C SER A 169 -16.88 -3.09 6.34
N LYS A 170 -18.17 -3.36 6.14
CA LYS A 170 -18.67 -3.84 4.83
C LYS A 170 -18.26 -2.94 3.68
N GLU A 171 -18.22 -1.63 3.91
CA GLU A 171 -17.84 -0.63 2.92
C GLU A 171 -16.39 -0.79 2.48
N VAL A 172 -15.45 -0.84 3.42
CA VAL A 172 -14.02 -0.99 3.14
C VAL A 172 -13.73 -2.34 2.50
N VAL A 173 -14.26 -3.43 3.07
CA VAL A 173 -14.06 -4.80 2.54
C VAL A 173 -14.60 -4.92 1.12
N LYS A 174 -15.81 -4.43 0.86
CA LYS A 174 -16.39 -4.45 -0.49
C LYS A 174 -15.50 -3.71 -1.49
N ARG A 175 -15.03 -2.51 -1.13
CA ARG A 175 -14.15 -1.73 -2.02
C ARG A 175 -12.81 -2.43 -2.26
N ILE A 176 -12.22 -3.06 -1.24
CA ILE A 176 -11.00 -3.87 -1.42
C ILE A 176 -11.27 -5.01 -2.40
N GLU A 177 -12.36 -5.76 -2.22
CA GLU A 177 -12.70 -6.91 -3.08
C GLU A 177 -12.95 -6.48 -4.54
N GLU A 178 -13.63 -5.34 -4.77
CA GLU A 178 -13.83 -4.75 -6.10
C GLU A 178 -12.49 -4.45 -6.79
N LEU A 179 -11.58 -3.75 -6.11
CA LEU A 179 -10.29 -3.37 -6.68
C LEU A 179 -9.33 -4.57 -6.86
N LEU A 180 -9.47 -5.60 -6.05
CA LEU A 180 -8.68 -6.83 -6.20
C LEU A 180 -9.15 -7.69 -7.39
N ALA A 181 -10.39 -7.50 -7.85
CA ALA A 181 -10.96 -8.21 -9.00
C ALA A 181 -10.62 -7.55 -10.36
N GLU A 182 -10.10 -6.32 -10.36
CA GLU A 182 -9.59 -5.63 -11.56
C GLU A 182 -8.21 -6.19 -11.99
#